data_e0eadd373f3092520eb957978ec589ca
#
_entry.id   e0eadd373f3092520eb957978ec589ca
#
_cell.length_a   1.000
_cell.length_b   1.000
_cell.length_c   1.000
_cell.angle_alpha   90.00
_cell.angle_beta   90.00
_cell.angle_gamma   90.00
#
_symmetry.space_group_name_H-M   'P 1'
#
loop_
_entity.id
_entity.type
_entity.pdbx_description
1 polymer ?
#
loop_
_entity_poly.entity_id
_entity_poly.type
_entity_poly.pdbx_seq_one_letter_code
_entity_poly.pdbx_strand_id
1 'polypeptide(L)'
;DFHPDVIIGSVVAANPGKPKENDLMSQLENMIMQKTDYSIPDSLGIVMTFKYDDVNLLDFDRLQELHDIGYNRTLNMMDSIKSRVHRRVNADNVRLRRLVFRSNLPQFRFRDIIIEGANAQQQAYIKKEFHDEEHEVFTYEDLKRGYFRLLADNMISEIVPHAVYDSESDLYELHLKVKMEDNFSVRLGGSVSTTSSNQIYLGIGYQNLNYYSKEITFDGQLGKIYNNAQLMGKIDLPTNIPTSFRFIASISTFDYYKKDKLFSRNDKPSFNSKDERFVKLMVALP
;
A
#
# COMPACT_ATOMS: atom_id res chain seq x y z
N ASP A 1 25.26 9.56 -16.96
CA ASP A 1 26.24 10.34 -17.69
C ASP A 1 26.86 11.44 -16.82
N PHE A 2 27.35 11.06 -15.64
CA PHE A 2 27.92 12.02 -14.70
C PHE A 2 29.45 12.12 -14.82
N HIS A 3 30.11 11.28 -15.63
CA HIS A 3 31.55 11.18 -15.77
C HIS A 3 32.31 11.25 -14.42
N PRO A 4 32.05 10.31 -13.49
CA PRO A 4 32.63 10.35 -12.16
C PRO A 4 34.10 10.01 -12.20
N ASP A 5 34.91 10.62 -11.32
CA ASP A 5 36.33 10.29 -11.15
C ASP A 5 36.51 8.90 -10.51
N VAL A 6 35.60 8.50 -9.63
CA VAL A 6 35.60 7.21 -8.94
C VAL A 6 34.19 6.71 -8.75
N ILE A 7 33.95 5.44 -9.02
CA ILE A 7 32.68 4.75 -8.80
C ILE A 7 32.81 3.84 -7.58
N ILE A 8 31.91 3.95 -6.62
CA ILE A 8 31.79 3.03 -5.50
C ILE A 8 30.47 2.26 -5.66
N GLY A 9 30.59 1.00 -6.07
CA GLY A 9 29.46 0.10 -6.25
C GLY A 9 29.15 -0.68 -4.96
N SER A 10 27.89 -0.72 -4.55
CA SER A 10 27.42 -1.59 -3.47
C SER A 10 26.46 -2.62 -4.05
N VAL A 11 26.84 -3.87 -4.04
CA VAL A 11 26.07 -4.99 -4.57
C VAL A 11 25.54 -5.83 -3.42
N VAL A 12 24.24 -5.75 -3.19
CA VAL A 12 23.51 -6.53 -2.17
C VAL A 12 22.68 -7.65 -2.79
N ALA A 13 22.50 -7.64 -4.11
CA ALA A 13 21.80 -8.67 -4.85
C ALA A 13 22.81 -9.71 -5.37
N ALA A 14 22.41 -10.97 -5.35
CA ALA A 14 23.14 -12.05 -6.01
C ALA A 14 22.34 -12.49 -7.23
N ASN A 15 23.05 -12.81 -8.33
CA ASN A 15 22.41 -13.50 -9.43
C ASN A 15 21.91 -14.88 -8.94
N PRO A 16 20.69 -15.29 -9.31
CA PRO A 16 20.16 -16.59 -8.91
C PRO A 16 21.08 -17.70 -9.43
N GLY A 17 21.34 -18.66 -8.56
CA GLY A 17 22.04 -19.90 -8.93
C GLY A 17 21.20 -20.79 -9.83
N LYS A 18 21.65 -22.03 -10.09
CA LYS A 18 20.80 -23.01 -10.77
C LYS A 18 19.60 -23.34 -9.89
N PRO A 19 18.36 -23.32 -10.44
CA PRO A 19 17.18 -23.65 -9.66
C PRO A 19 17.25 -25.11 -9.19
N LYS A 20 16.73 -25.37 -8.00
CA LYS A 20 16.62 -26.75 -7.49
C LYS A 20 15.49 -27.45 -8.23
N GLU A 21 15.73 -28.71 -8.65
CA GLU A 21 14.78 -29.47 -9.49
C GLU A 21 13.41 -29.67 -8.85
N ASN A 22 13.35 -29.75 -7.50
CA ASN A 22 12.11 -30.01 -6.76
C ASN A 22 11.57 -28.79 -6.00
N ASP A 23 12.05 -27.59 -6.31
CA ASP A 23 11.65 -26.33 -5.65
C ASP A 23 11.04 -25.37 -6.68
N LEU A 24 9.71 -25.38 -6.75
CA LEU A 24 8.95 -24.54 -7.67
C LEU A 24 9.21 -23.05 -7.45
N MET A 25 9.40 -22.63 -6.19
CA MET A 25 9.68 -21.24 -5.84
C MET A 25 11.04 -20.79 -6.38
N SER A 26 12.06 -21.61 -6.22
CA SER A 26 13.39 -21.38 -6.79
C SER A 26 13.37 -21.32 -8.32
N GLN A 27 12.51 -22.10 -8.97
CA GLN A 27 12.33 -22.06 -10.43
C GLN A 27 11.64 -20.75 -10.86
N LEU A 28 10.59 -20.31 -10.15
CA LEU A 28 9.90 -19.05 -10.42
C LEU A 28 10.81 -17.84 -10.19
N GLU A 29 11.60 -17.82 -9.12
CA GLU A 29 12.59 -16.78 -8.86
C GLU A 29 13.59 -16.68 -10.01
N ASN A 30 14.12 -17.81 -10.49
CA ASN A 30 15.03 -17.81 -11.64
C ASN A 30 14.41 -17.31 -12.95
N MET A 31 13.10 -17.50 -13.12
CA MET A 31 12.38 -16.99 -14.30
C MET A 31 12.15 -15.48 -14.25
N ILE A 32 11.98 -14.92 -13.05
CA ILE A 32 11.69 -13.49 -12.85
C ILE A 32 12.98 -12.68 -12.75
N MET A 33 14.02 -13.23 -12.13
CA MET A 33 15.29 -12.54 -11.91
C MET A 33 16.18 -12.61 -13.15
N GLN A 34 16.39 -11.46 -13.77
CA GLN A 34 17.37 -11.33 -14.86
C GLN A 34 18.79 -11.31 -14.30
N LYS A 35 19.71 -12.01 -14.97
CA LYS A 35 21.13 -11.93 -14.63
C LYS A 35 21.67 -10.54 -14.96
N THR A 36 22.26 -9.90 -13.97
CA THR A 36 22.83 -8.57 -14.10
C THR A 36 24.35 -8.65 -13.93
N ASP A 37 25.10 -7.96 -14.79
CA ASP A 37 26.53 -7.77 -14.61
C ASP A 37 26.76 -6.58 -13.68
N TYR A 38 27.29 -6.87 -12.49
CA TYR A 38 27.62 -5.86 -11.47
C TYR A 38 29.11 -5.47 -11.49
N SER A 39 29.84 -5.89 -12.50
CA SER A 39 31.26 -5.58 -12.59
C SER A 39 31.51 -4.10 -12.90
N ILE A 40 32.52 -3.53 -12.27
CA ILE A 40 33.04 -2.21 -12.58
C ILE A 40 34.54 -2.42 -12.85
N PRO A 41 35.08 -1.88 -13.96
CA PRO A 41 36.51 -1.94 -14.20
C PRO A 41 37.33 -1.37 -13.03
N ASP A 42 38.39 -2.07 -12.62
CA ASP A 42 39.22 -1.66 -11.48
C ASP A 42 39.81 -0.24 -11.60
N SER A 43 40.00 0.21 -12.84
CA SER A 43 40.46 1.58 -13.14
C SER A 43 39.40 2.66 -12.79
N LEU A 44 38.14 2.32 -12.80
CA LEU A 44 37.04 3.25 -12.60
C LEU A 44 36.46 3.22 -11.18
N GLY A 45 36.64 2.13 -10.44
CA GLY A 45 35.98 2.09 -9.15
C GLY A 45 36.28 0.88 -8.25
N ILE A 46 35.47 0.77 -7.21
CA ILE A 46 35.51 -0.30 -6.22
C ILE A 46 34.11 -0.91 -6.14
N VAL A 47 34.00 -2.22 -6.23
CA VAL A 47 32.74 -2.95 -6.01
C VAL A 47 32.81 -3.64 -4.64
N MET A 48 31.85 -3.35 -3.80
CA MET A 48 31.61 -4.02 -2.52
C MET A 48 30.45 -4.98 -2.68
N THR A 49 30.69 -6.27 -2.55
CA THR A 49 29.64 -7.30 -2.62
C THR A 49 29.30 -7.79 -1.23
N PHE A 50 28.03 -7.71 -0.90
CA PHE A 50 27.47 -8.19 0.37
C PHE A 50 26.57 -9.38 0.09
N LYS A 51 26.95 -10.57 0.58
CA LYS A 51 26.15 -11.79 0.48
C LYS A 51 25.57 -12.11 1.84
N TYR A 52 24.29 -12.39 1.84
CA TYR A 52 23.50 -12.78 3.02
C TYR A 52 22.79 -14.09 2.66
N ASP A 53 23.36 -15.22 3.03
CA ASP A 53 22.85 -16.55 2.64
C ASP A 53 21.65 -16.98 3.49
N ASP A 54 21.40 -16.31 4.62
CA ASP A 54 20.40 -16.62 5.63
C ASP A 54 19.32 -15.53 5.77
N VAL A 55 19.19 -14.64 4.80
CA VAL A 55 18.24 -13.53 4.80
C VAL A 55 17.19 -13.74 3.71
N ASN A 56 15.92 -13.69 4.10
CA ASN A 56 14.79 -13.74 3.19
C ASN A 56 14.28 -12.33 2.85
N LEU A 57 13.51 -12.24 1.77
CA LEU A 57 12.96 -10.98 1.26
C LEU A 57 12.05 -10.24 2.28
N LEU A 58 11.48 -10.95 3.23
CA LEU A 58 10.52 -10.43 4.21
C LEU A 58 11.09 -10.30 5.65
N ASP A 59 12.39 -10.50 5.84
CA ASP A 59 13.05 -10.42 7.16
C ASP A 59 13.30 -8.95 7.59
N PHE A 60 12.24 -8.16 7.65
CA PHE A 60 12.33 -6.73 8.01
C PHE A 60 12.70 -6.47 9.47
N ASP A 61 12.53 -7.44 10.35
CA ASP A 61 12.92 -7.40 11.76
C ASP A 61 14.44 -7.42 11.95
N ARG A 62 15.20 -7.90 10.95
CA ARG A 62 16.66 -7.92 10.95
C ARG A 62 17.34 -6.68 10.36
N LEU A 63 16.60 -5.63 10.06
CA LEU A 63 17.13 -4.42 9.41
C LEU A 63 18.33 -3.81 10.15
N GLN A 64 18.29 -3.73 11.47
CA GLN A 64 19.39 -3.17 12.25
C GLN A 64 20.66 -4.03 12.16
N GLU A 65 20.51 -5.35 12.24
CA GLU A 65 21.62 -6.30 12.09
C GLU A 65 22.28 -6.17 10.71
N LEU A 66 21.47 -6.13 9.64
CA LEU A 66 21.96 -6.00 8.28
C LEU A 66 22.67 -4.66 8.03
N HIS A 67 22.12 -3.57 8.59
CA HIS A 67 22.78 -2.27 8.58
C HIS A 67 24.17 -2.33 9.23
N ASP A 68 24.28 -2.90 10.42
CA ASP A 68 25.54 -2.95 11.19
C ASP A 68 26.58 -3.82 10.50
N ILE A 69 26.16 -4.93 9.90
CA ILE A 69 27.05 -5.78 9.08
C ILE A 69 27.56 -4.99 7.88
N GLY A 70 26.70 -4.31 7.14
CA GLY A 70 27.07 -3.50 5.97
C GLY A 70 28.01 -2.37 6.35
N TYR A 71 27.72 -1.66 7.42
CA TYR A 71 28.53 -0.59 7.95
C TYR A 71 29.94 -1.05 8.33
N ASN A 72 30.06 -2.11 9.12
CA ASN A 72 31.34 -2.64 9.57
C ASN A 72 32.19 -3.20 8.41
N ARG A 73 31.58 -3.90 7.46
CA ARG A 73 32.26 -4.37 6.24
C ARG A 73 32.80 -3.20 5.42
N THR A 74 32.00 -2.12 5.27
CA THR A 74 32.45 -0.92 4.56
C THR A 74 33.57 -0.21 5.27
N LEU A 75 33.56 -0.13 6.61
CA LEU A 75 34.65 0.43 7.40
C LEU A 75 35.96 -0.31 7.18
N ASN A 76 35.93 -1.65 7.09
CA ASN A 76 37.11 -2.46 6.82
C ASN A 76 37.71 -2.20 5.41
N MET A 77 36.92 -1.69 4.47
CA MET A 77 37.35 -1.30 3.13
C MET A 77 37.75 0.18 3.02
N MET A 78 37.66 0.93 4.09
CA MET A 78 37.82 2.39 4.08
C MET A 78 39.17 2.86 3.56
N ASP A 79 40.25 2.12 3.85
CA ASP A 79 41.60 2.47 3.36
C ASP A 79 41.69 2.37 1.84
N SER A 80 41.09 1.32 1.25
CA SER A 80 41.01 1.16 -0.20
C SER A 80 40.15 2.26 -0.85
N ILE A 81 39.04 2.64 -0.21
CA ILE A 81 38.22 3.74 -0.67
C ILE A 81 38.96 5.08 -0.60
N LYS A 82 39.63 5.36 0.54
CA LYS A 82 40.35 6.60 0.73
C LYS A 82 41.58 6.74 -0.19
N SER A 83 42.21 5.64 -0.58
CA SER A 83 43.36 5.67 -1.51
C SER A 83 42.97 6.15 -2.91
N ARG A 84 41.70 5.93 -3.32
CA ARG A 84 41.17 6.35 -4.64
C ARG A 84 40.47 7.68 -4.61
N VAL A 85 39.89 8.09 -3.46
CA VAL A 85 39.16 9.37 -3.32
C VAL A 85 40.14 10.41 -2.78
N HIS A 86 40.70 11.20 -3.68
CA HIS A 86 41.73 12.21 -3.31
C HIS A 86 41.11 13.50 -2.80
N ARG A 87 39.91 13.87 -3.30
CA ARG A 87 39.22 15.09 -2.89
C ARG A 87 38.64 14.93 -1.50
N ARG A 88 39.00 15.83 -0.58
CA ARG A 88 38.46 15.89 0.77
C ARG A 88 37.76 17.22 0.98
N VAL A 89 36.56 17.16 1.55
CA VAL A 89 35.80 18.33 1.94
C VAL A 89 35.57 18.27 3.43
N ASN A 90 35.80 19.38 4.12
CA ASN A 90 35.55 19.46 5.56
C ASN A 90 34.06 19.22 5.83
N ALA A 91 33.76 18.35 6.79
CA ALA A 91 32.37 18.01 7.16
C ALA A 91 31.56 19.25 7.60
N ASP A 92 32.19 20.20 8.28
CA ASP A 92 31.51 21.43 8.71
C ASP A 92 31.14 22.32 7.53
N ASN A 93 31.99 22.39 6.50
CA ASN A 93 31.66 23.12 5.26
C ASN A 93 30.46 22.48 4.53
N VAL A 94 30.39 21.14 4.51
CA VAL A 94 29.23 20.44 3.93
C VAL A 94 27.97 20.71 4.75
N ARG A 95 28.07 20.67 6.07
CA ARG A 95 26.96 20.96 6.98
C ARG A 95 26.47 22.40 6.81
N LEU A 96 27.39 23.36 6.74
CA LEU A 96 27.07 24.78 6.53
C LEU A 96 26.38 25.00 5.18
N ARG A 97 26.89 24.42 4.09
CA ARG A 97 26.24 24.49 2.77
C ARG A 97 24.82 23.92 2.79
N ARG A 98 24.61 22.80 3.49
CA ARG A 98 23.29 22.20 3.65
C ARG A 98 22.33 23.09 4.44
N LEU A 99 22.84 23.73 5.49
CA LEU A 99 22.03 24.69 6.27
C LEU A 99 21.61 25.90 5.43
N VAL A 100 22.57 26.50 4.71
CA VAL A 100 22.29 27.63 3.80
C VAL A 100 21.31 27.21 2.69
N PHE A 101 21.51 26.04 2.08
CA PHE A 101 20.58 25.55 1.08
C PHE A 101 19.17 25.38 1.65
N ARG A 102 19.05 24.76 2.82
CA ARG A 102 17.74 24.54 3.47
C ARG A 102 17.06 25.84 3.90
N SER A 103 17.83 26.85 4.33
CA SER A 103 17.26 28.14 4.71
C SER A 103 16.73 28.94 3.51
N ASN A 104 17.22 28.63 2.30
CA ASN A 104 16.77 29.24 1.05
C ASN A 104 15.65 28.47 0.35
N LEU A 105 15.25 27.31 0.89
CA LEU A 105 14.13 26.58 0.32
C LEU A 105 12.82 27.27 0.71
N PRO A 106 11.90 27.46 -0.26
CA PRO A 106 10.57 27.98 0.04
C PRO A 106 9.85 27.02 1.00
N GLN A 107 9.02 27.58 1.86
CA GLN A 107 8.20 26.75 2.75
C GLN A 107 7.17 25.98 1.93
N PHE A 108 6.94 24.70 2.26
CA PHE A 108 5.90 23.88 1.64
C PHE A 108 4.51 24.40 2.06
N ARG A 109 4.04 25.42 1.36
CA ARG A 109 2.71 26.00 1.47
C ARG A 109 2.08 25.97 0.09
N PHE A 110 0.84 25.56 0.01
CA PHE A 110 0.14 25.33 -1.25
C PHE A 110 -1.03 26.29 -1.37
N ARG A 111 -1.22 26.86 -2.57
CA ARG A 111 -2.33 27.75 -2.88
C ARG A 111 -3.46 27.04 -3.58
N ASP A 112 -3.15 26.26 -4.60
CA ASP A 112 -4.11 25.62 -5.48
C ASP A 112 -3.89 24.12 -5.58
N ILE A 113 -4.99 23.40 -5.92
CA ILE A 113 -4.98 21.98 -6.20
C ILE A 113 -5.55 21.77 -7.61
N ILE A 114 -4.69 21.27 -8.49
CA ILE A 114 -5.05 20.89 -9.86
C ILE A 114 -5.20 19.38 -9.91
N ILE A 115 -6.37 18.90 -10.33
CA ILE A 115 -6.70 17.47 -10.28
C ILE A 115 -6.96 16.98 -11.69
N GLU A 116 -6.24 15.93 -12.07
CA GLU A 116 -6.42 15.19 -13.32
C GLU A 116 -6.98 13.79 -13.05
N GLY A 117 -7.83 13.28 -13.97
CA GLY A 117 -8.40 11.94 -13.88
C GLY A 117 -9.70 11.83 -13.09
N ALA A 118 -10.27 12.95 -12.64
CA ALA A 118 -11.53 13.03 -11.91
C ALA A 118 -12.50 14.04 -12.55
N ASN A 119 -13.81 13.79 -12.46
CA ASN A 119 -14.84 14.72 -12.92
C ASN A 119 -15.01 15.89 -11.94
N ALA A 120 -15.75 16.93 -12.32
CA ALA A 120 -15.90 18.16 -11.52
C ALA A 120 -16.43 17.92 -10.08
N GLN A 121 -17.34 16.96 -9.89
CA GLN A 121 -17.89 16.63 -8.57
C GLN A 121 -16.86 15.87 -7.71
N GLN A 122 -16.13 14.95 -8.31
CA GLN A 122 -15.03 14.23 -7.67
C GLN A 122 -13.89 15.18 -7.29
N GLN A 123 -13.54 16.13 -8.18
CA GLN A 123 -12.55 17.16 -7.87
C GLN A 123 -12.99 18.01 -6.67
N ALA A 124 -14.26 18.37 -6.58
CA ALA A 124 -14.78 19.11 -5.44
C ALA A 124 -14.66 18.31 -4.13
N TYR A 125 -14.96 17.02 -4.17
CA TYR A 125 -14.76 16.11 -3.03
C TYR A 125 -13.28 16.03 -2.63
N ILE A 126 -12.41 15.76 -3.59
CA ILE A 126 -10.95 15.62 -3.34
C ILE A 126 -10.38 16.92 -2.77
N LYS A 127 -10.75 18.09 -3.29
CA LYS A 127 -10.28 19.38 -2.78
C LYS A 127 -10.64 19.59 -1.31
N LYS A 128 -11.85 19.21 -0.88
CA LYS A 128 -12.30 19.32 0.52
C LYS A 128 -11.49 18.49 1.51
N GLU A 129 -10.85 17.41 1.06
CA GLU A 129 -10.00 16.60 1.94
C GLU A 129 -8.67 17.27 2.30
N PHE A 130 -8.20 18.22 1.48
CA PHE A 130 -6.96 18.95 1.72
C PHE A 130 -7.17 20.29 2.40
N HIS A 131 -8.29 20.93 2.14
CA HIS A 131 -8.45 22.35 2.38
C HIS A 131 -9.86 22.68 2.87
N ASP A 132 -9.93 23.48 3.94
CA ASP A 132 -11.16 24.07 4.42
C ASP A 132 -11.45 25.36 3.62
N GLU A 133 -12.68 25.60 3.24
CA GLU A 133 -13.10 26.74 2.40
C GLU A 133 -12.71 28.13 2.97
N GLU A 134 -12.28 28.16 4.25
CA GLU A 134 -11.90 29.40 4.95
C GLU A 134 -10.42 29.82 4.74
N HIS A 135 -9.56 28.97 4.20
CA HIS A 135 -8.12 29.23 4.08
C HIS A 135 -7.64 29.13 2.63
N GLU A 136 -7.14 30.20 2.05
CA GLU A 136 -6.58 30.21 0.68
C GLU A 136 -5.28 29.40 0.53
N VAL A 137 -4.60 29.12 1.65
CA VAL A 137 -3.29 28.46 1.66
C VAL A 137 -3.30 27.32 2.68
N PHE A 138 -2.86 26.16 2.27
CA PHE A 138 -2.72 24.99 3.14
C PHE A 138 -1.26 24.55 3.31
N THR A 139 -0.98 23.86 4.40
CA THR A 139 0.37 23.46 4.79
C THR A 139 0.71 22.04 4.30
N TYR A 140 1.97 21.65 4.46
CA TYR A 140 2.41 20.26 4.23
C TYR A 140 1.66 19.25 5.11
N GLU A 141 1.34 19.61 6.36
CA GLU A 141 0.59 18.72 7.25
C GLU A 141 -0.86 18.54 6.80
N ASP A 142 -1.48 19.59 6.25
CA ASP A 142 -2.82 19.51 5.66
C ASP A 142 -2.80 18.61 4.41
N LEU A 143 -1.78 18.79 3.54
CA LEU A 143 -1.54 17.93 2.39
C LEU A 143 -1.41 16.47 2.81
N LYS A 144 -0.56 16.17 3.78
CA LYS A 144 -0.33 14.82 4.27
C LYS A 144 -1.61 14.19 4.82
N ARG A 145 -2.38 14.94 5.61
CA ARG A 145 -3.66 14.48 6.17
C ARG A 145 -4.67 14.17 5.07
N GLY A 146 -4.87 15.09 4.13
CA GLY A 146 -5.76 14.90 2.98
C GLY A 146 -5.35 13.72 2.10
N TYR A 147 -4.07 13.60 1.81
CA TYR A 147 -3.53 12.49 1.04
C TYR A 147 -3.83 11.12 1.66
N PHE A 148 -3.59 10.95 2.98
CA PHE A 148 -3.88 9.69 3.65
C PHE A 148 -5.38 9.39 3.77
N ARG A 149 -6.24 10.41 3.87
CA ARG A 149 -7.70 10.23 3.82
C ARG A 149 -8.14 9.71 2.46
N LEU A 150 -7.63 10.30 1.38
CA LEU A 150 -7.94 9.87 0.03
C LEU A 150 -7.41 8.47 -0.30
N LEU A 151 -6.23 8.09 0.23
CA LEU A 151 -5.71 6.73 0.10
C LEU A 151 -6.57 5.68 0.83
N ALA A 152 -7.31 6.08 1.85
CA ALA A 152 -8.24 5.21 2.55
C ALA A 152 -9.62 5.11 1.88
N ASP A 153 -9.88 5.90 0.83
CA ASP A 153 -11.12 5.85 0.07
C ASP A 153 -11.06 4.75 -0.99
N ASN A 154 -11.99 3.81 -0.92
CA ASN A 154 -12.07 2.66 -1.85
C ASN A 154 -12.37 3.05 -3.30
N MET A 155 -12.83 4.29 -3.54
CA MET A 155 -13.13 4.80 -4.88
C MET A 155 -11.89 5.30 -5.63
N ILE A 156 -10.76 5.41 -4.96
CA ILE A 156 -9.52 5.93 -5.52
C ILE A 156 -8.47 4.82 -5.51
N SER A 157 -8.08 4.36 -6.69
CA SER A 157 -7.07 3.29 -6.82
C SER A 157 -5.65 3.82 -6.78
N GLU A 158 -5.43 5.04 -7.23
CA GLU A 158 -4.09 5.63 -7.29
C GLU A 158 -4.16 7.15 -7.15
N ILE A 159 -3.22 7.71 -6.39
CA ILE A 159 -3.01 9.15 -6.27
C ILE A 159 -1.51 9.42 -6.39
N VAL A 160 -1.14 10.20 -7.39
CA VAL A 160 0.24 10.65 -7.60
C VAL A 160 0.31 12.16 -7.37
N PRO A 161 0.85 12.61 -6.23
CA PRO A 161 1.02 14.03 -5.96
C PRO A 161 2.30 14.56 -6.58
N HIS A 162 2.23 15.76 -7.14
CA HIS A 162 3.36 16.51 -7.64
C HIS A 162 3.24 17.97 -7.24
N ALA A 163 4.26 18.51 -6.58
CA ALA A 163 4.30 19.90 -6.17
C ALA A 163 5.07 20.75 -7.21
N VAL A 164 4.45 21.77 -7.73
CA VAL A 164 5.05 22.73 -8.67
C VAL A 164 5.22 24.06 -7.95
N TYR A 165 6.46 24.54 -7.89
CA TYR A 165 6.76 25.83 -7.27
C TYR A 165 6.45 26.98 -8.22
N ASP A 166 5.67 27.95 -7.74
CA ASP A 166 5.40 29.21 -8.42
C ASP A 166 6.25 30.34 -7.81
N SER A 167 7.19 30.86 -8.60
CA SER A 167 8.11 31.91 -8.17
C SER A 167 7.47 33.29 -8.02
N GLU A 168 6.27 33.50 -8.57
CA GLU A 168 5.59 34.80 -8.46
C GLU A 168 4.87 34.91 -7.12
N SER A 169 4.25 33.84 -6.67
CA SER A 169 3.51 33.81 -5.40
C SER A 169 4.34 33.33 -4.20
N ASP A 170 5.54 32.76 -4.42
CA ASP A 170 6.36 32.05 -3.41
C ASP A 170 5.61 30.89 -2.74
N LEU A 171 4.68 30.28 -3.48
CA LEU A 171 3.84 29.15 -3.03
C LEU A 171 3.97 27.97 -4.01
N TYR A 172 3.45 26.83 -3.61
CA TYR A 172 3.35 25.66 -4.47
C TYR A 172 1.93 25.48 -4.98
N GLU A 173 1.82 24.90 -6.17
CA GLU A 173 0.59 24.31 -6.69
C GLU A 173 0.68 22.80 -6.50
N LEU A 174 -0.38 22.19 -5.98
CA LEU A 174 -0.46 20.73 -5.83
C LEU A 174 -1.16 20.14 -7.06
N HIS A 175 -0.41 19.44 -7.89
CA HIS A 175 -0.95 18.65 -8.99
C HIS A 175 -1.20 17.22 -8.52
N LEU A 176 -2.44 16.75 -8.64
CA LEU A 176 -2.85 15.40 -8.29
C LEU A 176 -3.30 14.65 -9.53
N LYS A 177 -2.60 13.61 -9.89
CA LYS A 177 -3.08 12.65 -10.88
C LYS A 177 -3.79 11.53 -10.14
N VAL A 178 -5.10 11.40 -10.37
CA VAL A 178 -5.96 10.45 -9.67
C VAL A 178 -6.50 9.43 -10.65
N LYS A 179 -6.51 8.17 -10.23
CA LYS A 179 -7.18 7.09 -10.93
C LYS A 179 -8.35 6.61 -10.08
N MET A 180 -9.55 6.74 -10.63
CA MET A 180 -10.78 6.31 -9.98
C MET A 180 -11.01 4.82 -10.20
N GLU A 181 -11.59 4.13 -9.20
CA GLU A 181 -12.09 2.77 -9.33
C GLU A 181 -13.42 2.72 -10.09
N ASP A 182 -13.72 1.54 -10.64
CA ASP A 182 -15.00 1.30 -11.30
C ASP A 182 -16.16 1.38 -10.30
N ASN A 183 -17.27 1.96 -10.74
CA ASN A 183 -18.45 2.11 -9.90
C ASN A 183 -19.13 0.79 -9.55
N PHE A 184 -18.93 -0.26 -10.36
CA PHE A 184 -19.60 -1.53 -10.21
C PHE A 184 -18.62 -2.66 -10.00
N SER A 185 -18.89 -3.51 -9.01
CA SER A 185 -18.05 -4.67 -8.70
C SER A 185 -18.88 -5.94 -8.57
N VAL A 186 -18.36 -7.05 -9.09
CA VAL A 186 -18.90 -8.39 -8.89
C VAL A 186 -17.83 -9.27 -8.26
N ARG A 187 -18.18 -9.91 -7.18
CA ARG A 187 -17.31 -10.85 -6.47
C ARG A 187 -17.92 -12.24 -6.51
N LEU A 188 -17.18 -13.20 -7.01
CA LEU A 188 -17.54 -14.61 -7.03
C LEU A 188 -16.55 -15.39 -6.22
N GLY A 189 -17.04 -16.35 -5.44
CA GLY A 189 -16.18 -17.21 -4.63
C GLY A 189 -16.90 -18.46 -4.22
N GLY A 190 -16.19 -19.33 -3.55
CA GLY A 190 -16.76 -20.56 -3.03
C GLY A 190 -15.71 -21.58 -2.67
N SER A 191 -16.16 -22.66 -2.07
CA SER A 191 -15.34 -23.84 -1.78
C SER A 191 -16.10 -25.10 -2.12
N VAL A 192 -15.41 -26.05 -2.75
CA VAL A 192 -15.92 -27.40 -3.01
C VAL A 192 -15.06 -28.39 -2.24
N SER A 193 -15.69 -29.19 -1.41
CA SER A 193 -15.02 -30.16 -0.57
C SER A 193 -15.73 -31.52 -0.65
N THR A 194 -15.01 -32.58 -0.39
CA THR A 194 -15.58 -33.92 -0.18
C THR A 194 -16.39 -34.02 1.11
N THR A 195 -16.26 -33.04 1.98
CA THR A 195 -17.06 -32.86 3.22
C THR A 195 -18.34 -32.06 2.93
N SER A 196 -19.17 -31.86 3.95
CA SER A 196 -20.42 -31.13 3.83
C SER A 196 -20.27 -29.59 3.79
N SER A 197 -19.04 -29.05 3.70
CA SER A 197 -18.76 -27.62 3.76
C SER A 197 -18.71 -26.90 2.40
N ASN A 198 -19.43 -27.42 1.42
CA ASN A 198 -19.56 -26.77 0.11
C ASN A 198 -20.36 -25.47 0.21
N GLN A 199 -19.85 -24.41 -0.40
CA GLN A 199 -20.49 -23.12 -0.39
C GLN A 199 -20.18 -22.31 -1.65
N ILE A 200 -21.09 -21.44 -2.03
CA ILE A 200 -20.97 -20.47 -3.13
C ILE A 200 -21.22 -19.09 -2.55
N TYR A 201 -20.44 -18.13 -2.98
CA TYR A 201 -20.55 -16.72 -2.62
C TYR A 201 -20.72 -15.85 -3.87
N LEU A 202 -21.66 -14.91 -3.80
CA LEU A 202 -21.88 -13.87 -4.79
C LEU A 202 -21.95 -12.52 -4.07
N GLY A 203 -21.10 -11.60 -4.44
CA GLY A 203 -21.15 -10.21 -4.00
C GLY A 203 -21.37 -9.28 -5.19
N ILE A 204 -22.25 -8.30 -5.03
CA ILE A 204 -22.49 -7.24 -6.01
C ILE A 204 -22.35 -5.93 -5.26
N GLY A 205 -21.51 -5.03 -5.79
CA GLY A 205 -21.27 -3.71 -5.22
C GLY A 205 -21.49 -2.62 -6.25
N TYR A 206 -22.09 -1.54 -5.81
CA TYR A 206 -22.16 -0.27 -6.53
C TYR A 206 -21.61 0.82 -5.62
N GLN A 207 -20.65 1.57 -6.12
CA GLN A 207 -20.03 2.68 -5.43
C GLN A 207 -19.98 3.90 -6.34
N ASN A 208 -20.09 5.08 -5.76
CA ASN A 208 -20.04 6.32 -6.51
C ASN A 208 -19.48 7.45 -5.64
N LEU A 209 -18.49 8.14 -6.19
CA LEU A 209 -17.89 9.32 -5.59
C LEU A 209 -18.34 10.55 -6.37
N ASN A 210 -19.06 11.43 -5.69
CA ASN A 210 -19.44 12.75 -6.18
C ASN A 210 -19.03 13.80 -5.13
N TYR A 211 -19.99 14.58 -4.59
CA TYR A 211 -19.73 15.48 -3.46
C TYR A 211 -19.55 14.72 -2.12
N TYR A 212 -19.89 13.45 -2.10
CA TYR A 212 -19.74 12.50 -1.00
C TYR A 212 -19.64 11.08 -1.57
N SER A 213 -19.00 10.20 -0.84
CA SER A 213 -18.86 8.80 -1.23
C SER A 213 -20.11 8.01 -0.84
N LYS A 214 -20.61 7.18 -1.76
CA LYS A 214 -21.71 6.24 -1.53
C LYS A 214 -21.29 4.85 -1.93
N GLU A 215 -21.65 3.88 -1.12
CA GLU A 215 -21.46 2.47 -1.41
C GLU A 215 -22.73 1.69 -1.06
N ILE A 216 -23.16 0.80 -1.93
CA ILE A 216 -24.21 -0.18 -1.67
C ILE A 216 -23.67 -1.53 -2.09
N THR A 217 -23.66 -2.50 -1.17
CA THR A 217 -23.24 -3.87 -1.46
C THR A 217 -24.32 -4.86 -1.07
N PHE A 218 -24.48 -5.85 -1.91
CA PHE A 218 -25.26 -7.05 -1.61
C PHE A 218 -24.31 -8.25 -1.61
N ASP A 219 -24.32 -9.02 -0.55
CA ASP A 219 -23.52 -10.23 -0.37
C ASP A 219 -24.44 -11.40 -0.10
N GLY A 220 -24.36 -12.44 -0.92
CA GLY A 220 -25.09 -13.68 -0.78
C GLY A 220 -24.14 -14.88 -0.64
N GLN A 221 -24.39 -15.72 0.33
CA GLN A 221 -23.66 -16.96 0.53
C GLN A 221 -24.65 -18.12 0.69
N LEU A 222 -24.48 -19.13 -0.13
CA LEU A 222 -25.29 -20.34 -0.10
C LEU A 222 -24.39 -21.54 0.12
N GLY A 223 -24.73 -22.29 1.15
CA GLY A 223 -23.99 -23.51 1.51
C GLY A 223 -24.86 -24.50 2.26
N LYS A 224 -24.35 -25.69 2.42
CA LYS A 224 -25.09 -26.73 3.15
C LYS A 224 -25.21 -26.44 4.63
N ILE A 225 -24.22 -25.73 5.21
CA ILE A 225 -24.15 -25.44 6.65
C ILE A 225 -24.52 -23.98 6.93
N TYR A 226 -24.14 -23.06 6.06
CA TYR A 226 -24.31 -21.63 6.29
C TYR A 226 -24.89 -20.96 5.05
N ASN A 227 -25.98 -20.24 5.25
CA ASN A 227 -26.61 -19.39 4.26
C ASN A 227 -26.67 -17.98 4.81
N ASN A 228 -26.35 -17.00 3.99
CA ASN A 228 -26.40 -15.58 4.38
C ASN A 228 -26.81 -14.73 3.21
N ALA A 229 -27.61 -13.70 3.49
CA ALA A 229 -27.85 -12.59 2.60
C ALA A 229 -27.70 -11.29 3.40
N GLN A 230 -26.84 -10.39 2.91
CA GLN A 230 -26.57 -9.12 3.55
C GLN A 230 -26.65 -7.98 2.56
N LEU A 231 -27.33 -6.93 2.96
CA LEU A 231 -27.35 -5.63 2.27
C LEU A 231 -26.64 -4.62 3.16
N MET A 232 -25.66 -3.93 2.61
CA MET A 232 -24.95 -2.82 3.26
C MET A 232 -25.09 -1.56 2.43
N GLY A 233 -25.35 -0.44 3.09
CA GLY A 233 -25.23 0.90 2.54
C GLY A 233 -24.26 1.72 3.38
N LYS A 234 -23.40 2.50 2.75
CA LYS A 234 -22.44 3.40 3.39
C LYS A 234 -22.45 4.75 2.69
N ILE A 235 -22.36 5.82 3.48
CA ILE A 235 -22.21 7.20 2.99
C ILE A 235 -21.08 7.84 3.81
N ASP A 236 -20.05 8.30 3.13
CA ASP A 236 -18.95 9.05 3.73
C ASP A 236 -19.07 10.53 3.35
N LEU A 237 -19.10 11.39 4.36
CA LEU A 237 -19.20 12.84 4.19
C LEU A 237 -17.84 13.48 4.44
N PRO A 238 -17.28 14.23 3.47
CA PRO A 238 -16.04 14.99 3.64
C PRO A 238 -16.32 16.29 4.41
N THR A 239 -16.52 16.14 5.71
CA THR A 239 -16.70 17.25 6.65
C THR A 239 -15.43 17.48 7.46
N ASN A 240 -15.31 18.60 8.17
CA ASN A 240 -14.17 18.89 9.04
C ASN A 240 -13.88 17.76 10.03
N ILE A 241 -14.93 17.11 10.52
CA ILE A 241 -14.88 15.84 11.24
C ILE A 241 -15.43 14.78 10.29
N PRO A 242 -14.58 13.98 9.62
CA PRO A 242 -15.02 12.96 8.67
C PRO A 242 -16.06 12.04 9.32
N THR A 243 -17.23 11.99 8.72
CA THR A 243 -18.37 11.26 9.29
C THR A 243 -18.84 10.21 8.31
N SER A 244 -18.96 8.97 8.77
CA SER A 244 -19.47 7.84 8.00
C SER A 244 -20.76 7.31 8.58
N PHE A 245 -21.79 7.19 7.75
CA PHE A 245 -23.04 6.51 8.08
C PHE A 245 -23.06 5.15 7.41
N ARG A 246 -23.36 4.12 8.16
CA ARG A 246 -23.47 2.75 7.65
C ARG A 246 -24.76 2.10 8.10
N PHE A 247 -25.42 1.48 7.15
CA PHE A 247 -26.60 0.62 7.34
C PHE A 247 -26.24 -0.81 6.96
N ILE A 248 -26.62 -1.78 7.77
CA ILE A 248 -26.47 -3.20 7.46
C ILE A 248 -27.78 -3.91 7.82
N ALA A 249 -28.32 -4.64 6.83
CA ALA A 249 -29.39 -5.61 7.06
C ALA A 249 -28.87 -7.00 6.70
N SER A 250 -29.03 -7.96 7.59
CA SER A 250 -28.54 -9.33 7.38
C SER A 250 -29.55 -10.37 7.83
N ILE A 251 -29.63 -11.43 7.04
CA ILE A 251 -30.36 -12.65 7.36
C ILE A 251 -29.38 -13.80 7.17
N SER A 252 -29.20 -14.62 8.20
CA SER A 252 -28.35 -15.79 8.12
C SER A 252 -28.97 -17.01 8.81
N THR A 253 -28.72 -18.17 8.26
CA THR A 253 -29.09 -19.45 8.81
C THR A 253 -27.85 -20.32 8.88
N PHE A 254 -27.62 -20.88 10.05
CA PHE A 254 -26.52 -21.81 10.29
C PHE A 254 -27.10 -23.14 10.77
N ASP A 255 -26.90 -24.20 9.99
CA ASP A 255 -27.33 -25.55 10.27
C ASP A 255 -26.14 -26.48 10.39
N TYR A 256 -25.84 -26.91 11.59
CA TYR A 256 -24.73 -27.82 11.84
C TYR A 256 -25.23 -29.20 12.18
N TYR A 257 -24.87 -30.16 11.33
CA TYR A 257 -25.12 -31.58 11.56
C TYR A 257 -23.80 -32.26 11.92
N LYS A 258 -23.64 -32.65 13.18
CA LYS A 258 -22.52 -33.46 13.58
C LYS A 258 -22.79 -34.91 13.14
N LYS A 259 -22.29 -35.30 11.98
CA LYS A 259 -22.18 -36.70 11.59
C LYS A 259 -20.99 -37.30 12.32
N ASP A 260 -21.22 -37.91 13.45
CA ASP A 260 -20.21 -38.76 14.07
C ASP A 260 -20.11 -40.08 13.28
N LYS A 261 -18.93 -40.27 12.69
CA LYS A 261 -18.36 -41.52 12.12
C LYS A 261 -19.04 -42.11 10.88
N LEU A 262 -18.23 -42.33 9.89
CA LEU A 262 -18.51 -43.02 8.62
C LEU A 262 -19.08 -44.44 8.78
N PHE A 263 -19.07 -45.03 10.00
CA PHE A 263 -19.38 -46.44 10.25
C PHE A 263 -20.33 -46.73 11.43
N SER A 264 -20.96 -45.69 12.01
CA SER A 264 -21.93 -45.90 13.10
C SER A 264 -23.36 -45.67 12.61
N ARG A 265 -24.17 -46.70 12.69
CA ARG A 265 -25.56 -46.73 12.16
C ARG A 265 -26.62 -46.26 13.17
N ASN A 266 -26.24 -45.92 14.41
CA ASN A 266 -27.22 -45.74 15.49
C ASN A 266 -27.16 -44.40 16.28
N ASP A 267 -26.33 -43.44 15.87
CA ASP A 267 -26.29 -42.15 16.59
C ASP A 267 -27.26 -41.14 15.96
N LYS A 268 -28.21 -40.67 16.73
CA LYS A 268 -29.04 -39.51 16.37
C LYS A 268 -28.11 -38.35 16.08
N PRO A 269 -28.17 -37.73 14.87
CA PRO A 269 -27.31 -36.62 14.56
C PRO A 269 -27.61 -35.48 15.54
N SER A 270 -26.60 -34.93 16.21
CA SER A 270 -26.77 -33.71 16.95
C SER A 270 -27.00 -32.59 15.95
N PHE A 271 -28.12 -31.90 16.12
CA PHE A 271 -28.55 -30.81 15.27
C PHE A 271 -28.43 -29.50 16.05
N ASN A 272 -27.75 -28.53 15.48
CA ASN A 272 -27.71 -27.19 15.98
C ASN A 272 -28.05 -26.24 14.84
N SER A 273 -29.19 -25.56 14.96
CA SER A 273 -29.64 -24.54 14.00
C SER A 273 -29.67 -23.19 14.69
N LYS A 274 -29.15 -22.18 14.01
CA LYS A 274 -29.18 -20.81 14.49
C LYS A 274 -29.59 -19.89 13.34
N ASP A 275 -30.72 -19.22 13.53
CA ASP A 275 -31.19 -18.16 12.64
C ASP A 275 -30.88 -16.79 13.25
N GLU A 276 -30.29 -15.93 12.45
CA GLU A 276 -30.04 -14.55 12.85
C GLU A 276 -30.62 -13.59 11.82
N ARG A 277 -31.34 -12.57 12.30
CA ARG A 277 -31.84 -11.47 11.49
C ARG A 277 -31.60 -10.18 12.24
N PHE A 278 -30.91 -9.25 11.61
CA PHE A 278 -30.67 -7.97 12.26
C PHE A 278 -30.60 -6.82 11.28
N VAL A 279 -30.86 -5.64 11.80
CA VAL A 279 -30.60 -4.36 11.15
C VAL A 279 -29.69 -3.55 12.08
N LYS A 280 -28.60 -3.02 11.55
CA LYS A 280 -27.68 -2.15 12.28
C LYS A 280 -27.55 -0.81 11.58
N LEU A 281 -27.61 0.26 12.35
CA LEU A 281 -27.25 1.60 11.95
C LEU A 281 -26.01 2.01 12.74
N MET A 282 -25.00 2.51 12.06
CA MET A 282 -23.75 2.91 12.67
C MET A 282 -23.36 4.29 12.16
N VAL A 283 -22.83 5.10 13.08
CA VAL A 283 -22.15 6.35 12.77
C VAL A 283 -20.71 6.18 13.24
N ALA A 284 -19.76 6.37 12.33
CA ALA A 284 -18.35 6.36 12.65
C ALA A 284 -17.81 7.79 12.56
N LEU A 285 -17.09 8.18 13.60
CA LEU A 285 -16.31 9.40 13.69
C LEU A 285 -14.83 8.98 13.82
N PRO A 286 -13.87 9.80 13.38
CA PRO A 286 -12.44 9.48 13.47
C PRO A 286 -11.95 9.40 14.90
#